data_e99ed7f9d917555732699fdce040122b
#
_entry.id   e99ed7f9d917555732699fdce040122b
#
_cell.length_a   1.000
_cell.length_b   1.000
_cell.length_c   1.000
_cell.angle_alpha   90.00
_cell.angle_beta   90.00
_cell.angle_gamma   90.00
#
_symmetry.space_group_name_H-M   'P 1'
#
loop_
_entity.id
_entity.type
_entity.pdbx_description
1 polymer ?
#
loop_
_entity_poly.entity_id
_entity_poly.type
_entity_poly.pdbx_seq_one_letter_code
_entity_poly.pdbx_strand_id
1 'polypeptide(L)'
;MCIRDSNYRGMGSGMMPPGLGFMLQDRGELFSLDKKHKNALEGGKRPFHTIIPAFVTKDGKPFMSFGVMGGATQPQAHAQIIINMIDFGLNLQEAGDAPRIVHSGSSQPTDEIMQNGGILSLETGFGKIIEDELISKGHQLQYEKGIFGGYQGIMLKDGVYYGASETRKDGQAAGY
;
A
#
# COMPACT_ATOMS: atom_id res chain seq x y z
N MET A 1 17.51 -4.61 14.21
CA MET A 1 16.62 -3.54 13.72
C MET A 1 16.71 -3.53 12.19
N CYS A 2 15.62 -3.82 11.50
CA CYS A 2 15.61 -3.67 10.05
C CYS A 2 15.34 -2.20 9.73
N ILE A 3 16.31 -1.53 9.11
CA ILE A 3 16.14 -0.19 8.57
C ILE A 3 15.69 -0.35 7.13
N ARG A 4 14.54 0.22 6.80
CA ARG A 4 13.99 0.26 5.46
C ARG A 4 13.96 1.70 5.01
N ASP A 5 14.52 1.95 3.86
CA ASP A 5 14.51 3.26 3.24
C ASP A 5 13.62 3.26 2.00
N SER A 6 12.91 4.36 1.82
CA SER A 6 12.19 4.66 0.61
C SER A 6 12.03 6.17 0.49
N ASN A 7 11.90 6.66 -0.73
CA ASN A 7 11.92 8.10 -0.96
C ASN A 7 10.54 8.76 -0.85
N TYR A 8 9.45 7.99 -0.92
CA TYR A 8 8.10 8.50 -1.05
C TYR A 8 7.92 9.30 -2.35
N ARG A 9 6.70 9.38 -2.90
CA ARG A 9 6.39 10.04 -4.18
C ARG A 9 7.39 9.71 -5.31
N GLY A 10 7.60 8.41 -5.58
CA GLY A 10 8.50 7.94 -6.63
C GLY A 10 9.98 8.25 -6.31
N MET A 11 10.51 9.34 -6.83
CA MET A 11 11.91 9.73 -6.65
C MET A 11 12.17 10.60 -5.40
N GLY A 12 11.23 10.69 -4.48
CA GLY A 12 11.33 11.55 -3.31
C GLY A 12 11.20 13.04 -3.66
N SER A 13 11.99 13.89 -3.00
CA SER A 13 11.94 15.35 -3.21
C SER A 13 12.46 15.83 -4.57
N GLY A 14 13.08 14.96 -5.36
CA GLY A 14 13.80 15.35 -6.57
C GLY A 14 15.13 16.06 -6.30
N MET A 15 15.46 16.34 -5.05
CA MET A 15 16.74 16.99 -4.67
C MET A 15 17.83 15.95 -4.45
N MET A 16 18.92 16.09 -5.14
CA MET A 16 20.11 15.25 -4.98
C MET A 16 21.27 16.09 -4.45
N PRO A 17 21.79 15.79 -3.25
CA PRO A 17 22.98 16.48 -2.76
C PRO A 17 24.19 16.23 -3.66
N PRO A 18 25.00 17.25 -3.95
CA PRO A 18 26.16 17.09 -4.80
C PRO A 18 27.11 15.99 -4.28
N GLY A 19 27.53 15.09 -5.15
CA GLY A 19 28.49 14.03 -4.86
C GLY A 19 27.94 12.79 -4.13
N LEU A 20 26.64 12.75 -3.75
CA LEU A 20 26.08 11.61 -3.00
C LEU A 20 25.36 10.58 -3.88
N GLY A 21 24.92 10.94 -5.09
CA GLY A 21 24.31 10.00 -6.03
C GLY A 21 22.96 9.41 -5.65
N PHE A 22 22.25 9.99 -4.63
CA PHE A 22 20.90 9.59 -4.25
C PHE A 22 19.97 10.78 -4.03
N MET A 23 18.66 10.56 -4.18
CA MET A 23 17.63 11.57 -3.92
C MET A 23 17.26 11.60 -2.44
N LEU A 24 17.01 12.81 -1.91
CA LEU A 24 16.48 12.98 -0.57
C LEU A 24 15.00 12.55 -0.52
N GLN A 25 14.61 11.94 0.57
CA GLN A 25 13.23 11.51 0.79
C GLN A 25 12.30 12.72 1.04
N ASP A 26 10.99 12.55 0.80
CA ASP A 26 10.00 13.64 0.75
C ASP A 26 8.91 13.56 1.82
N ARG A 27 9.06 12.74 2.87
CA ARG A 27 7.99 12.58 3.88
C ARG A 27 7.74 13.82 4.73
N GLY A 28 8.62 14.81 4.70
CA GLY A 28 8.41 16.08 5.38
C GLY A 28 7.16 16.83 4.90
N GLU A 29 6.74 16.64 3.65
CA GLU A 29 5.51 17.22 3.11
C GLU A 29 4.23 16.75 3.82
N LEU A 30 4.30 15.64 4.54
CA LEU A 30 3.16 15.09 5.29
C LEU A 30 2.91 15.76 6.64
N PHE A 31 3.68 16.76 7.03
CA PHE A 31 3.34 17.59 8.17
C PHE A 31 2.24 18.59 7.83
N SER A 32 1.36 18.86 8.79
CA SER A 32 0.44 19.99 8.73
C SER A 32 1.17 21.31 9.04
N LEU A 33 0.84 22.36 8.32
CA LEU A 33 1.30 23.71 8.60
C LEU A 33 0.44 24.44 9.65
N ASP A 34 -0.75 23.89 9.98
CA ASP A 34 -1.51 24.38 11.13
C ASP A 34 -0.84 24.00 12.44
N LYS A 35 -0.38 24.99 13.19
CA LYS A 35 0.29 24.79 14.48
C LYS A 35 -0.57 24.11 15.55
N LYS A 36 -1.90 24.11 15.40
CA LYS A 36 -2.84 23.44 16.31
C LYS A 36 -3.08 21.97 15.96
N HIS A 37 -2.68 21.56 14.77
CA HIS A 37 -2.87 20.18 14.32
C HIS A 37 -1.93 19.21 15.06
N LYS A 38 -2.42 18.00 15.35
CA LYS A 38 -1.59 16.98 16.04
C LYS A 38 -0.34 16.59 15.25
N ASN A 39 -0.37 16.69 13.94
CA ASN A 39 0.75 16.41 13.03
C ASN A 39 1.42 17.71 12.54
N ALA A 40 1.39 18.79 13.33
CA ALA A 40 2.04 20.04 13.00
C ALA A 40 3.56 19.88 12.83
N LEU A 41 4.14 20.67 11.92
CA LEU A 41 5.60 20.72 11.72
C LEU A 41 6.30 21.31 12.95
N GLU A 42 7.11 20.52 13.63
CA GLU A 42 7.87 20.89 14.81
C GLU A 42 9.25 20.25 14.79
N GLY A 43 10.23 20.91 15.41
CA GLY A 43 11.58 20.36 15.56
C GLY A 43 11.58 19.07 16.37
N GLY A 44 12.34 18.06 15.92
CA GLY A 44 12.47 16.76 16.59
C GLY A 44 11.26 15.81 16.39
N LYS A 45 10.21 16.23 15.73
CA LYS A 45 9.02 15.44 15.46
C LYS A 45 9.17 14.61 14.19
N ARG A 46 8.58 13.42 14.18
CA ARG A 46 8.53 12.56 12.98
C ARG A 46 7.30 12.90 12.16
N PRO A 47 7.41 12.96 10.81
CA PRO A 47 6.25 13.13 9.94
C PRO A 47 5.33 11.92 10.01
N PHE A 48 4.11 12.06 9.50
CA PHE A 48 3.21 10.94 9.26
C PHE A 48 3.92 9.86 8.44
N HIS A 49 3.80 8.61 8.86
CA HIS A 49 4.60 7.51 8.32
C HIS A 49 3.85 6.77 7.21
N THR A 50 4.56 6.45 6.11
CA THR A 50 4.01 5.78 4.93
C THR A 50 4.59 4.38 4.68
N ILE A 51 5.50 3.89 5.53
CA ILE A 51 6.10 2.56 5.41
C ILE A 51 5.36 1.61 6.34
N ILE A 52 4.70 0.60 5.80
CA ILE A 52 3.81 -0.30 6.54
C ILE A 52 4.11 -1.76 6.19
N PRO A 53 5.27 -2.32 6.58
CA PRO A 53 5.50 -3.76 6.42
C PRO A 53 4.49 -4.53 7.28
N ALA A 54 3.96 -5.63 6.75
CA ALA A 54 3.02 -6.47 7.46
C ALA A 54 3.63 -7.82 7.84
N PHE A 55 3.24 -8.32 9.00
CA PHE A 55 3.62 -9.64 9.49
C PHE A 55 2.40 -10.35 10.06
N VAL A 56 2.16 -11.56 9.58
CA VAL A 56 1.02 -12.38 10.01
C VAL A 56 1.53 -13.53 10.88
N THR A 57 0.87 -13.74 11.99
CA THR A 57 1.04 -14.92 12.84
C THR A 57 -0.21 -15.79 12.79
N LYS A 58 -0.04 -17.11 12.84
CA LYS A 58 -1.11 -18.08 12.96
C LYS A 58 -0.80 -18.99 14.14
N ASP A 59 -1.74 -19.10 15.07
CA ASP A 59 -1.59 -19.91 16.30
C ASP A 59 -0.31 -19.54 17.08
N GLY A 60 0.00 -18.24 17.16
CA GLY A 60 1.18 -17.70 17.83
C GLY A 60 2.52 -17.93 17.13
N LYS A 61 2.53 -18.48 15.91
CA LYS A 61 3.73 -18.75 15.12
C LYS A 61 3.82 -17.85 13.90
N PRO A 62 5.02 -17.52 13.43
CA PRO A 62 5.21 -16.83 12.15
C PRO A 62 4.51 -17.57 11.02
N PHE A 63 3.72 -16.83 10.23
CA PHE A 63 3.02 -17.38 9.08
C PHE A 63 3.41 -16.69 7.79
N MET A 64 3.37 -15.34 7.73
CA MET A 64 3.70 -14.62 6.52
C MET A 64 4.28 -13.24 6.84
N SER A 65 5.27 -12.82 6.06
CA SER A 65 5.73 -11.44 5.97
C SER A 65 5.42 -10.92 4.58
N PHE A 66 4.79 -9.76 4.47
CA PHE A 66 4.45 -9.19 3.18
C PHE A 66 4.36 -7.67 3.21
N GLY A 67 4.26 -7.08 2.04
CA GLY A 67 4.01 -5.66 1.89
C GLY A 67 3.47 -5.34 0.52
N VAL A 68 2.73 -4.24 0.45
CA VAL A 68 2.30 -3.65 -0.81
C VAL A 68 2.77 -2.21 -0.80
N MET A 69 3.70 -1.83 -1.67
CA MET A 69 4.11 -0.43 -1.80
C MET A 69 2.98 0.36 -2.47
N GLY A 70 2.89 1.66 -2.23
CA GLY A 70 1.88 2.51 -2.88
C GLY A 70 1.32 3.66 -2.02
N GLY A 71 2.05 4.15 -1.03
CA GLY A 71 1.60 5.28 -0.20
C GLY A 71 0.30 4.99 0.52
N ALA A 72 -0.74 5.80 0.31
CA ALA A 72 -2.06 5.67 0.94
C ALA A 72 -2.83 4.39 0.51
N THR A 73 -2.43 3.74 -0.57
CA THR A 73 -2.99 2.47 -1.03
C THR A 73 -2.59 1.29 -0.12
N GLN A 74 -1.47 1.38 0.60
CA GLN A 74 -0.91 0.26 1.36
C GLN A 74 -1.89 -0.38 2.35
N PRO A 75 -2.58 0.33 3.25
CA PRO A 75 -3.51 -0.29 4.19
C PRO A 75 -4.64 -1.04 3.47
N GLN A 76 -5.18 -0.44 2.42
CA GLN A 76 -6.27 -1.01 1.63
C GLN A 76 -5.82 -2.28 0.90
N ALA A 77 -4.64 -2.25 0.28
CA ALA A 77 -4.10 -3.39 -0.44
C ALA A 77 -3.71 -4.53 0.52
N HIS A 78 -3.15 -4.23 1.69
CA HIS A 78 -2.86 -5.24 2.71
C HIS A 78 -4.12 -5.99 3.15
N ALA A 79 -5.23 -5.27 3.38
CA ALA A 79 -6.51 -5.89 3.72
C ALA A 79 -7.00 -6.82 2.58
N GLN A 80 -6.91 -6.37 1.33
CA GLN A 80 -7.31 -7.17 0.17
C GLN A 80 -6.46 -8.44 0.00
N ILE A 81 -5.14 -8.38 0.22
CA ILE A 81 -4.28 -9.58 0.20
C ILE A 81 -4.75 -10.60 1.24
N ILE A 82 -5.01 -10.16 2.47
CA ILE A 82 -5.46 -11.06 3.55
C ILE A 82 -6.85 -11.65 3.25
N ILE A 83 -7.78 -10.83 2.79
CA ILE A 83 -9.14 -11.27 2.40
C ILE A 83 -9.04 -12.29 1.26
N ASN A 84 -8.23 -12.02 0.24
CA ASN A 84 -8.04 -12.94 -0.88
C ASN A 84 -7.52 -14.31 -0.42
N MET A 85 -6.59 -14.35 0.53
CA MET A 85 -6.05 -15.62 1.04
C MET A 85 -7.00 -16.34 2.00
N ILE A 86 -7.66 -15.62 2.89
CA ILE A 86 -8.45 -16.24 3.98
C ILE A 86 -9.88 -16.50 3.56
N ASP A 87 -10.55 -15.51 2.96
CA ASP A 87 -11.97 -15.60 2.65
C ASP A 87 -12.22 -16.23 1.27
N PHE A 88 -11.34 -15.94 0.30
CA PHE A 88 -11.45 -16.49 -1.06
C PHE A 88 -10.54 -17.69 -1.33
N GLY A 89 -9.65 -18.04 -0.39
CA GLY A 89 -8.80 -19.22 -0.49
C GLY A 89 -7.72 -19.16 -1.58
N LEU A 90 -7.38 -17.97 -2.06
CA LEU A 90 -6.34 -17.80 -3.06
C LEU A 90 -4.97 -18.13 -2.47
N ASN A 91 -4.07 -18.68 -3.29
CA ASN A 91 -2.69 -18.90 -2.86
C ASN A 91 -1.90 -17.59 -2.79
N LEU A 92 -0.66 -17.66 -2.31
CA LEU A 92 0.19 -16.50 -2.08
C LEU A 92 0.40 -15.63 -3.32
N GLN A 93 0.59 -16.25 -4.50
CA GLN A 93 0.78 -15.53 -5.77
C GLN A 93 -0.54 -15.00 -6.30
N GLU A 94 -1.59 -15.83 -6.34
CA GLU A 94 -2.92 -15.43 -6.79
C GLU A 94 -3.48 -14.26 -5.99
N ALA A 95 -3.29 -14.24 -4.67
CA ALA A 95 -3.72 -13.14 -3.82
C ALA A 95 -3.03 -11.81 -4.20
N GLY A 96 -1.77 -11.88 -4.62
CA GLY A 96 -1.01 -10.75 -5.12
C GLY A 96 -1.46 -10.27 -6.49
N ASP A 97 -1.76 -11.20 -7.41
CA ASP A 97 -2.10 -10.90 -8.80
C ASP A 97 -3.60 -10.55 -8.99
N ALA A 98 -4.45 -10.89 -8.04
CA ALA A 98 -5.88 -10.57 -8.08
C ALA A 98 -6.13 -9.07 -8.29
N PRO A 99 -7.17 -8.69 -9.05
CA PRO A 99 -7.55 -7.29 -9.24
C PRO A 99 -7.79 -6.58 -7.92
N ARG A 100 -7.35 -5.33 -7.81
CA ARG A 100 -7.49 -4.52 -6.60
C ARG A 100 -8.43 -3.34 -6.79
N ILE A 101 -8.90 -2.85 -5.67
CA ILE A 101 -9.58 -1.57 -5.56
C ILE A 101 -8.72 -0.59 -4.79
N VAL A 102 -8.87 0.70 -5.09
CA VAL A 102 -8.29 1.80 -4.32
C VAL A 102 -9.34 2.86 -4.10
N HIS A 103 -9.63 3.17 -2.85
CA HIS A 103 -10.46 4.31 -2.48
C HIS A 103 -9.58 5.54 -2.32
N SER A 104 -9.94 6.63 -2.99
CA SER A 104 -9.30 7.94 -2.89
C SER A 104 -10.28 9.00 -2.39
N GLY A 105 -9.74 10.14 -1.93
CA GLY A 105 -10.55 11.20 -1.34
C GLY A 105 -10.83 11.02 0.15
N SER A 106 -10.16 10.08 0.82
CA SER A 106 -10.18 9.98 2.30
C SER A 106 -9.49 11.18 2.94
N SER A 107 -9.88 11.49 4.18
CA SER A 107 -9.21 12.51 4.99
C SER A 107 -7.70 12.24 5.10
N GLN A 108 -6.90 13.29 4.99
CA GLN A 108 -5.44 13.22 4.97
C GLN A 108 -4.83 13.72 6.29
N PRO A 109 -3.61 13.34 6.62
CA PRO A 109 -2.91 13.83 7.81
C PRO A 109 -2.52 15.32 7.74
N THR A 110 -2.78 15.98 6.62
CA THR A 110 -2.49 17.38 6.30
C THR A 110 -3.71 18.30 6.37
N ASP A 111 -4.76 17.94 7.10
CA ASP A 111 -6.03 18.67 7.32
C ASP A 111 -7.08 18.54 6.21
N GLU A 112 -6.82 17.86 5.13
CA GLU A 112 -7.84 17.57 4.13
C GLU A 112 -8.89 16.62 4.70
N ILE A 113 -10.14 17.01 4.63
CA ILE A 113 -11.29 16.23 5.12
C ILE A 113 -12.04 15.63 3.93
N MET A 114 -12.36 14.35 4.03
CA MET A 114 -13.13 13.63 3.01
C MET A 114 -14.47 14.34 2.74
N GLN A 115 -14.78 14.52 1.46
CA GLN A 115 -16.06 15.05 0.99
C GLN A 115 -16.66 14.07 -0.02
N ASN A 116 -17.99 14.00 -0.04
CA ASN A 116 -18.77 13.24 -1.03
C ASN A 116 -18.41 11.72 -1.14
N GLY A 117 -17.90 11.11 -0.07
CA GLY A 117 -17.60 9.66 -0.04
C GLY A 117 -16.39 9.23 -0.85
N GLY A 118 -15.70 10.14 -1.53
CA GLY A 118 -14.51 9.82 -2.35
C GLY A 118 -14.82 9.03 -3.64
N ILE A 119 -13.77 8.48 -4.23
CA ILE A 119 -13.83 7.72 -5.51
C ILE A 119 -13.25 6.33 -5.31
N LEU A 120 -13.92 5.33 -5.87
CA LEU A 120 -13.45 3.94 -5.89
C LEU A 120 -12.84 3.62 -7.26
N SER A 121 -11.52 3.51 -7.30
CA SER A 121 -10.81 3.09 -8.51
C SER A 121 -10.78 1.56 -8.57
N LEU A 122 -11.18 1.01 -9.71
CA LEU A 122 -11.15 -0.42 -9.99
C LEU A 122 -10.01 -0.74 -10.95
N GLU A 123 -9.29 -1.80 -10.64
CA GLU A 123 -8.36 -2.41 -11.60
C GLU A 123 -9.13 -3.27 -12.61
N THR A 124 -8.57 -3.46 -13.79
CA THR A 124 -9.14 -4.35 -14.80
C THR A 124 -9.25 -5.78 -14.26
N GLY A 125 -10.41 -6.40 -14.40
CA GLY A 125 -10.67 -7.79 -13.96
C GLY A 125 -11.94 -7.95 -13.12
N PHE A 126 -12.54 -6.85 -12.66
CA PHE A 126 -13.88 -6.91 -12.07
C PHE A 126 -14.95 -7.07 -13.16
N GLY A 127 -15.94 -7.93 -12.90
CA GLY A 127 -17.04 -8.13 -13.83
C GLY A 127 -18.09 -7.03 -13.74
N LYS A 128 -18.81 -6.79 -14.85
CA LYS A 128 -19.85 -5.75 -14.96
C LYS A 128 -20.92 -5.85 -13.85
N ILE A 129 -21.26 -7.04 -13.40
CA ILE A 129 -22.23 -7.26 -12.32
C ILE A 129 -21.76 -6.59 -11.02
N ILE A 130 -20.47 -6.75 -10.69
CA ILE A 130 -19.87 -6.14 -9.48
C ILE A 130 -19.84 -4.63 -9.59
N GLU A 131 -19.50 -4.10 -10.77
CA GLU A 131 -19.49 -2.66 -11.04
C GLU A 131 -20.88 -2.06 -10.84
N ASP A 132 -21.92 -2.68 -11.43
CA ASP A 132 -23.30 -2.23 -11.33
C ASP A 132 -23.81 -2.28 -9.87
N GLU A 133 -23.42 -3.31 -9.13
CA GLU A 133 -23.74 -3.42 -7.70
C GLU A 133 -23.06 -2.32 -6.87
N LEU A 134 -21.80 -2.02 -7.13
CA LEU A 134 -21.10 -0.92 -6.46
C LEU A 134 -21.74 0.43 -6.75
N ILE A 135 -22.10 0.69 -8.01
CA ILE A 135 -22.84 1.91 -8.40
C ILE A 135 -24.20 1.97 -7.70
N SER A 136 -24.93 0.87 -7.63
CA SER A 136 -26.24 0.82 -6.96
C SER A 136 -26.15 1.11 -5.46
N LYS A 137 -25.00 0.82 -4.84
CA LYS A 137 -24.66 1.15 -3.45
C LYS A 137 -24.19 2.60 -3.26
N GLY A 138 -24.11 3.39 -4.34
CA GLY A 138 -23.75 4.81 -4.31
C GLY A 138 -22.26 5.09 -4.49
N HIS A 139 -21.43 4.10 -4.83
CA HIS A 139 -20.02 4.33 -5.10
C HIS A 139 -19.81 5.03 -6.45
N GLN A 140 -18.90 6.01 -6.46
CA GLN A 140 -18.41 6.63 -7.68
C GLN A 140 -17.21 5.82 -8.18
N LEU A 141 -17.35 5.19 -9.35
CA LEU A 141 -16.31 4.34 -9.91
C LEU A 141 -15.42 5.09 -10.89
N GLN A 142 -14.13 4.75 -10.86
CA GLN A 142 -13.12 5.22 -11.79
C GLN A 142 -12.20 4.07 -12.19
N TYR A 143 -11.66 4.13 -13.41
CA TYR A 143 -10.69 3.16 -13.90
C TYR A 143 -9.34 3.86 -14.08
N GLU A 144 -8.36 3.45 -13.31
CA GLU A 144 -7.01 3.98 -13.38
C GLU A 144 -5.97 2.89 -13.62
N LYS A 145 -4.79 3.28 -14.03
CA LYS A 145 -3.65 2.38 -14.19
C LYS A 145 -2.52 2.80 -13.26
N GLY A 146 -1.82 1.80 -12.71
CA GLY A 146 -0.56 2.02 -11.99
C GLY A 146 -0.68 2.46 -10.53
N ILE A 147 -1.89 2.64 -9.97
CA ILE A 147 -2.11 3.08 -8.59
C ILE A 147 -2.27 1.94 -7.57
N PHE A 148 -2.34 0.70 -8.02
CA PHE A 148 -2.71 -0.47 -7.21
C PHE A 148 -1.56 -1.09 -6.41
N GLY A 149 -0.44 -0.38 -6.33
CA GLY A 149 0.71 -0.78 -5.53
C GLY A 149 1.59 -1.84 -6.18
N GLY A 150 2.38 -2.52 -5.37
CA GLY A 150 3.27 -3.60 -5.75
C GLY A 150 3.49 -4.55 -4.57
N TYR A 151 3.00 -5.79 -4.69
CA TYR A 151 3.02 -6.79 -3.63
C TYR A 151 4.27 -7.66 -3.70
N GLN A 152 4.83 -7.94 -2.53
CA GLN A 152 5.86 -8.95 -2.30
C GLN A 152 5.51 -9.70 -1.01
N GLY A 153 5.63 -11.01 -1.00
CA GLY A 153 5.30 -11.82 0.16
C GLY A 153 6.17 -13.06 0.31
N ILE A 154 6.41 -13.45 1.57
CA ILE A 154 7.03 -14.72 1.94
C ILE A 154 6.17 -15.38 2.99
N MET A 155 5.73 -16.61 2.74
CA MET A 155 4.92 -17.41 3.64
C MET A 155 5.71 -18.63 4.11
N LEU A 156 5.61 -18.95 5.39
CA LEU A 156 6.13 -20.19 5.96
C LEU A 156 5.00 -21.22 6.11
N LYS A 157 5.12 -22.36 5.42
CA LYS A 157 4.16 -23.46 5.53
C LYS A 157 4.92 -24.77 5.58
N ASP A 158 4.66 -25.60 6.58
CA ASP A 158 5.26 -26.93 6.75
C ASP A 158 6.80 -26.93 6.70
N GLY A 159 7.42 -25.87 7.26
CA GLY A 159 8.87 -25.70 7.27
C GLY A 159 9.49 -25.21 5.96
N VAL A 160 8.68 -24.92 4.94
CA VAL A 160 9.11 -24.42 3.64
C VAL A 160 8.71 -22.98 3.46
N TYR A 161 9.61 -22.16 2.92
CA TYR A 161 9.31 -20.78 2.52
C TYR A 161 8.78 -20.73 1.10
N TYR A 162 7.64 -20.07 0.94
CA TYR A 162 7.01 -19.78 -0.34
C TYR A 162 7.14 -18.27 -0.59
N GLY A 163 7.78 -17.90 -1.69
CA GLY A 163 7.90 -16.50 -2.11
C GLY A 163 6.92 -16.16 -3.22
N ALA A 164 6.37 -14.95 -3.19
CA ALA A 164 5.57 -14.40 -4.27
C ALA A 164 6.00 -12.98 -4.60
N SER A 165 6.00 -12.68 -5.89
CA SER A 165 6.26 -11.38 -6.47
C SER A 165 5.23 -11.13 -7.55
N GLU A 166 4.42 -10.09 -7.39
CA GLU A 166 3.31 -9.82 -8.31
C GLU A 166 3.76 -9.28 -9.67
N THR A 167 2.86 -9.36 -10.64
CA THR A 167 3.13 -8.99 -12.04
C THR A 167 3.12 -7.49 -12.34
N ARG A 168 2.63 -6.62 -11.42
CA ARG A 168 2.52 -5.17 -11.64
C ARG A 168 3.85 -4.43 -11.56
N LYS A 169 4.86 -5.02 -10.96
CA LYS A 169 6.18 -4.41 -10.70
C LYS A 169 7.30 -5.41 -10.99
N ASP A 170 8.48 -4.86 -11.30
CA ASP A 170 9.70 -5.64 -11.43
C ASP A 170 10.16 -6.08 -10.04
N GLY A 171 9.78 -7.26 -9.65
CA GLY A 171 10.17 -7.91 -8.41
C GLY A 171 10.53 -9.34 -8.67
N GLN A 172 11.30 -9.94 -7.76
CA GLN A 172 11.65 -11.34 -7.81
C GLN A 172 11.68 -11.93 -6.42
N ALA A 173 10.99 -13.06 -6.24
CA ALA A 173 11.23 -13.94 -5.11
C ALA A 173 12.36 -14.89 -5.48
N ALA A 174 13.44 -14.89 -4.70
CA ALA A 174 14.58 -15.75 -4.90
C ALA A 174 14.87 -16.58 -3.64
N GLY A 175 15.24 -17.84 -3.82
CA GLY A 175 15.63 -18.74 -2.76
C GLY A 175 16.91 -19.50 -3.11
N TYR A 176 17.59 -20.04 -2.10
CA TYR A 176 18.78 -20.86 -2.23
C TYR A 176 18.81 -21.94 -1.15
#